data_7b42691a1ac94a4012d6f2ad548d54ca
#
_entry.id   7b42691a1ac94a4012d6f2ad548d54ca
#
_cell.length_a   1.000
_cell.length_b   1.000
_cell.length_c   1.000
_cell.angle_alpha   90.00
_cell.angle_beta   90.00
_cell.angle_gamma   90.00
#
_symmetry.space_group_name_H-M   'P 1'
#
loop_
_entity.id
_entity.type
_entity.pdbx_description
1 polymer ?
#
loop_
_entity_poly.entity_id
_entity_poly.type
_entity_poly.pdbx_seq_one_letter_code
_entity_poly.pdbx_strand_id
1 'polypeptide(L)'
;AETSSVYDKVALLIRYQNGSTELFVSWDEYLGDNTSVTIRFGNNDPYTEHWSKSSDSTATFCRNPILFIKKIVQHEKLIMRITPYNEGPKTAVFDIRGLKAGAMPYNSDLQWF
;
A
#
# COMPACT_ATOMS: atom_id res chain seq x y z
N ALA A 1 3.33 -0.70 -7.97
CA ALA A 1 2.87 0.62 -8.42
C ALA A 1 3.80 1.70 -7.88
N GLU A 2 4.01 2.72 -8.68
CA GLU A 2 4.86 3.83 -8.29
C GLU A 2 4.02 4.96 -7.74
N THR A 3 4.62 5.71 -6.81
CA THR A 3 3.99 6.92 -6.32
C THR A 3 4.15 8.05 -7.32
N SER A 4 3.10 8.86 -7.47
CA SER A 4 3.15 10.09 -8.26
C SER A 4 3.43 11.31 -7.41
N SER A 5 3.71 11.13 -6.13
CA SER A 5 3.99 12.24 -5.22
C SER A 5 5.43 12.71 -5.34
N VAL A 6 5.77 13.76 -4.60
CA VAL A 6 7.15 14.26 -4.52
C VAL A 6 8.10 13.29 -3.82
N TYR A 7 7.56 12.25 -3.18
CA TYR A 7 8.35 11.25 -2.47
C TYR A 7 8.61 10.08 -3.41
N ASP A 8 9.55 10.26 -4.35
CA ASP A 8 9.82 9.29 -5.42
C ASP A 8 10.41 7.97 -4.90
N LYS A 9 10.82 7.91 -3.63
CA LYS A 9 11.32 6.68 -3.01
C LYS A 9 10.25 5.90 -2.28
N VAL A 10 9.04 6.42 -2.17
CA VAL A 10 7.92 5.69 -1.58
C VAL A 10 7.33 4.78 -2.64
N ALA A 11 7.14 3.52 -2.30
CA ALA A 11 6.65 2.52 -3.25
C ALA A 11 5.61 1.61 -2.61
N LEU A 12 4.56 1.33 -3.38
CA LEU A 12 3.59 0.30 -3.05
C LEU A 12 4.01 -0.97 -3.78
N LEU A 13 4.22 -2.04 -3.02
CA LEU A 13 4.68 -3.31 -3.57
C LEU A 13 3.67 -4.41 -3.25
N ILE A 14 3.42 -5.23 -4.26
CA ILE A 14 2.59 -6.42 -4.11
C ILE A 14 3.44 -7.60 -4.54
N ARG A 15 3.56 -8.58 -3.66
CA ARG A 15 4.40 -9.74 -3.90
C ARG A 15 3.61 -11.02 -3.70
N TYR A 16 3.78 -11.95 -4.64
CA TYR A 16 3.24 -13.30 -4.51
C TYR A 16 4.39 -14.29 -4.49
N GLN A 17 4.49 -15.07 -3.42
CA GLN A 17 5.60 -15.99 -3.23
C GLN A 17 5.12 -17.16 -2.39
N ASN A 18 5.43 -18.37 -2.85
CA ASN A 18 5.11 -19.61 -2.11
C ASN A 18 3.63 -19.70 -1.70
N GLY A 19 2.73 -19.32 -2.59
CA GLY A 19 1.29 -19.35 -2.32
C GLY A 19 0.78 -18.24 -1.42
N SER A 20 1.62 -17.28 -1.08
CA SER A 20 1.28 -16.21 -0.16
C SER A 20 1.37 -14.84 -0.83
N THR A 21 0.36 -14.01 -0.62
CA THR A 21 0.31 -12.65 -1.14
C THR A 21 0.65 -11.66 -0.04
N GLU A 22 1.55 -10.73 -0.36
CA GLU A 22 1.88 -9.63 0.53
C GLU A 22 1.67 -8.31 -0.19
N LEU A 23 1.20 -7.31 0.54
CA LEU A 23 1.10 -5.95 0.05
C LEU A 23 1.70 -5.04 1.11
N PHE A 24 2.67 -4.22 0.72
CA PHE A 24 3.32 -3.34 1.67
C PHE A 24 3.74 -2.04 1.00
N VAL A 25 3.91 -1.02 1.82
CA VAL A 25 4.40 0.29 1.36
C VAL A 25 5.75 0.53 2.01
N SER A 26 6.76 0.76 1.18
CA SER A 26 8.08 1.18 1.63
C SER A 26 8.09 2.70 1.68
N TRP A 27 8.26 3.27 2.88
CA TRP A 27 8.10 4.72 3.08
C TRP A 27 9.39 5.50 2.99
N ASP A 28 10.53 4.80 3.01
CA ASP A 28 11.86 5.43 2.99
C ASP A 28 12.04 6.40 4.18
N GLU A 29 11.41 6.07 5.30
CA GLU A 29 11.45 6.85 6.53
C GLU A 29 11.38 5.92 7.73
N TYR A 30 12.04 6.28 8.82
CA TYR A 30 11.91 5.53 10.06
C TYR A 30 10.59 5.88 10.75
N LEU A 31 9.75 4.87 10.97
CA LEU A 31 8.41 5.06 11.49
C LEU A 31 8.32 4.96 13.02
N GLY A 32 9.35 4.46 13.65
CA GLY A 32 9.28 4.17 15.08
C GLY A 32 8.26 3.08 15.35
N ASP A 33 7.44 3.27 16.37
CA ASP A 33 6.38 2.31 16.70
C ASP A 33 5.03 2.67 16.12
N ASN A 34 4.93 3.78 15.39
CA ASN A 34 3.66 4.21 14.83
C ASN A 34 3.40 3.54 13.49
N THR A 35 2.48 2.60 13.48
CA THR A 35 2.10 1.86 12.27
C THR A 35 0.70 2.21 11.79
N SER A 36 0.15 3.32 12.26
CA SER A 36 -1.14 3.81 11.77
C SER A 36 -0.98 4.37 10.37
N VAL A 37 -1.78 3.87 9.43
CA VAL A 37 -1.82 4.39 8.07
C VAL A 37 -3.21 4.93 7.79
N THR A 38 -3.28 6.11 7.20
CA THR A 38 -4.53 6.69 6.73
C THR A 38 -4.66 6.38 5.24
N ILE A 39 -5.82 5.88 4.85
CA ILE A 39 -6.05 5.34 3.52
C ILE A 39 -7.25 6.05 2.91
N ARG A 40 -7.12 6.46 1.66
CA ARG A 40 -8.20 7.06 0.91
C ARG A 40 -8.21 6.51 -0.51
N PHE A 41 -9.35 5.96 -0.92
CA PHE A 41 -9.55 5.47 -2.28
C PHE A 41 -10.21 6.56 -3.11
N GLY A 42 -9.48 7.10 -4.08
CA GLY A 42 -10.02 8.15 -4.94
C GLY A 42 -10.51 9.34 -4.12
N ASN A 43 -11.79 9.66 -4.24
CA ASN A 43 -12.41 10.77 -3.52
C ASN A 43 -13.28 10.30 -2.34
N ASN A 44 -13.16 9.04 -1.95
CA ASN A 44 -13.90 8.52 -0.81
C ASN A 44 -13.35 9.09 0.50
N ASP A 45 -14.11 8.93 1.58
CA ASP A 45 -13.66 9.39 2.89
C ASP A 45 -12.44 8.59 3.34
N PRO A 46 -11.44 9.24 3.94
CA PRO A 46 -10.28 8.53 4.46
C PRO A 46 -10.64 7.75 5.73
N TYR A 47 -9.87 6.70 5.98
CA TYR A 47 -9.97 5.94 7.21
C TYR A 47 -8.57 5.51 7.65
N THR A 48 -8.43 5.12 8.90
CA THR A 48 -7.13 4.77 9.48
C THR A 48 -7.13 3.33 9.96
N GLU A 49 -6.05 2.61 9.65
CA GLU A 49 -5.82 1.24 10.11
C GLU A 49 -4.43 1.12 10.71
N HIS A 50 -4.24 0.10 11.54
CA HIS A 50 -2.91 -0.29 11.99
C HIS A 50 -2.39 -1.40 11.10
N TRP A 51 -1.23 -1.17 10.49
CA TRP A 51 -0.55 -2.18 9.68
C TRP A 51 0.66 -2.72 10.43
N SER A 52 1.15 -3.88 10.03
CA SER A 52 2.37 -4.42 10.60
C SER A 52 3.58 -3.64 10.06
N LYS A 53 4.63 -3.51 10.86
CA LYS A 53 5.84 -2.83 10.40
C LYS A 53 6.92 -3.83 10.03
N SER A 54 7.82 -3.43 9.15
CA SER A 54 9.00 -4.21 8.81
C SER A 54 9.99 -4.22 9.99
N SER A 55 10.98 -5.10 9.93
CA SER A 55 11.95 -5.23 11.01
C SER A 55 12.77 -3.96 11.23
N ASP A 56 13.00 -3.18 10.17
CA ASP A 56 13.74 -1.91 10.25
C ASP A 56 12.82 -0.70 10.43
N SER A 57 11.52 -0.92 10.57
CA SER A 57 10.51 0.12 10.78
C SER A 57 10.46 1.16 9.67
N THR A 58 10.68 0.76 8.43
CA THR A 58 10.60 1.66 7.27
C THR A 58 9.45 1.32 6.33
N ALA A 59 8.75 0.21 6.57
CA ALA A 59 7.64 -0.22 5.71
C ALA A 59 6.47 -0.68 6.55
N THR A 60 5.27 -0.57 5.97
CA THR A 60 4.03 -1.05 6.59
C THR A 60 3.42 -2.14 5.72
N PHE A 61 3.02 -3.24 6.36
CA PHE A 61 2.46 -4.42 5.67
C PHE A 61 0.97 -4.51 5.95
N CYS A 62 0.19 -4.66 4.88
CA CYS A 62 -1.25 -4.83 4.97
C CYS A 62 -1.59 -6.18 5.62
N ARG A 63 -2.57 -6.18 6.52
CA ARG A 63 -2.96 -7.42 7.22
C ARG A 63 -3.82 -8.34 6.37
N ASN A 64 -4.62 -7.77 5.47
CA ASN A 64 -5.49 -8.52 4.56
C ASN A 64 -5.20 -8.11 3.12
N PRO A 65 -4.07 -8.54 2.55
CA PRO A 65 -3.64 -8.03 1.26
C PRO A 65 -4.60 -8.34 0.11
N ILE A 66 -5.17 -9.54 0.07
CA ILE A 66 -6.07 -9.90 -1.03
C ILE A 66 -7.33 -9.05 -0.99
N LEU A 67 -7.92 -8.85 0.17
CA LEU A 67 -9.10 -8.01 0.32
C LEU A 67 -8.79 -6.56 -0.07
N PHE A 68 -7.62 -6.07 0.32
CA PHE A 68 -7.20 -4.71 0.00
C PHE A 68 -6.99 -4.55 -1.50
N ILE A 69 -6.38 -5.54 -2.16
CA ILE A 69 -6.19 -5.53 -3.62
C ILE A 69 -7.55 -5.46 -4.33
N LYS A 70 -8.53 -6.23 -3.86
CA LYS A 70 -9.87 -6.19 -4.43
C LYS A 70 -10.51 -4.82 -4.33
N LYS A 71 -10.19 -4.07 -3.27
CA LYS A 71 -10.67 -2.70 -3.12
C LYS A 71 -9.94 -1.74 -4.04
N ILE A 72 -8.62 -1.80 -4.10
CA ILE A 72 -7.86 -0.81 -4.87
C ILE A 72 -8.11 -0.92 -6.37
N VAL A 73 -8.42 -2.11 -6.89
CA VAL A 73 -8.68 -2.27 -8.32
C VAL A 73 -10.00 -1.65 -8.77
N GLN A 74 -10.84 -1.23 -7.83
CA GLN A 74 -12.09 -0.53 -8.14
C GLN A 74 -11.89 0.97 -8.29
N HIS A 75 -10.67 1.45 -8.09
CA HIS A 75 -10.34 2.88 -8.11
C HIS A 75 -9.12 3.10 -9.00
N GLU A 76 -8.90 4.35 -9.38
CA GLU A 76 -7.74 4.72 -10.19
C GLU A 76 -6.59 5.24 -9.33
N LYS A 77 -6.87 5.65 -8.10
CA LYS A 77 -5.92 6.33 -7.25
C LYS A 77 -6.05 5.85 -5.82
N LEU A 78 -4.92 5.61 -5.19
CA LEU A 78 -4.84 5.28 -3.77
C LEU A 78 -3.96 6.33 -3.09
N ILE A 79 -4.49 6.95 -2.05
CA ILE A 79 -3.77 7.95 -1.28
C ILE A 79 -3.53 7.37 0.12
N MET A 80 -2.28 7.39 0.56
CA MET A 80 -1.91 6.88 1.88
C MET A 80 -1.05 7.90 2.60
N ARG A 81 -1.22 7.95 3.92
CA ARG A 81 -0.48 8.89 4.76
C ARG A 81 -0.02 8.19 6.03
N ILE A 82 1.20 8.49 6.42
CA ILE A 82 1.77 8.06 7.70
C ILE A 82 2.39 9.28 8.37
N THR A 83 2.75 9.11 9.65
CA THR A 83 3.51 10.13 10.37
C THR A 83 4.80 9.48 10.86
N PRO A 84 5.93 9.75 10.18
CA PRO A 84 7.22 9.17 10.58
C PRO A 84 7.65 9.66 11.96
N TYR A 85 8.61 8.96 12.55
CA TYR A 85 9.13 9.30 13.87
C TYR A 85 9.73 10.70 13.86
N ASN A 86 9.26 11.54 14.80
CA ASN A 86 9.70 12.94 14.97
C ASN A 86 9.52 13.81 13.74
N GLU A 87 8.59 13.48 12.85
CA GLU A 87 8.33 14.27 11.66
C GLU A 87 6.84 14.48 11.46
N GLY A 88 6.50 15.41 10.56
CA GLY A 88 5.12 15.65 10.19
C GLY A 88 4.59 14.57 9.24
N PRO A 89 3.31 14.63 8.91
CA PRO A 89 2.70 13.63 8.03
C PRO A 89 3.37 13.58 6.66
N LYS A 90 3.47 12.36 6.12
CA LYS A 90 3.99 12.11 4.78
C LYS A 90 2.89 11.44 3.98
N THR A 91 2.52 12.02 2.85
CA THR A 91 1.44 11.54 2.00
C THR A 91 2.01 11.03 0.69
N ALA A 92 1.55 9.87 0.25
CA ALA A 92 1.90 9.31 -1.04
C ALA A 92 0.63 9.07 -1.86
N VAL A 93 0.70 9.34 -3.16
CA VAL A 93 -0.39 9.11 -4.10
C VAL A 93 0.08 8.07 -5.09
N PHE A 94 -0.66 6.97 -5.18
CA PHE A 94 -0.33 5.87 -6.07
C PHE A 94 -1.33 5.80 -7.21
N ASP A 95 -0.82 5.72 -8.43
CA ASP A 95 -1.65 5.44 -9.61
C ASP A 95 -1.76 3.92 -9.71
N ILE A 96 -2.98 3.42 -9.51
CA ILE A 96 -3.23 1.98 -9.47
C ILE A 96 -3.98 1.49 -10.70
N ARG A 97 -4.10 2.33 -11.73
CA ARG A 97 -4.70 1.92 -13.00
C ARG A 97 -3.83 0.84 -13.63
N GLY A 98 -4.48 -0.14 -14.22
CA GLY A 98 -3.80 -1.23 -14.90
C GLY A 98 -3.37 -2.39 -14.00
N LEU A 99 -3.49 -2.26 -12.68
CA LEU A 99 -3.12 -3.35 -11.78
C LEU A 99 -3.93 -4.61 -12.06
N LYS A 100 -5.25 -4.49 -12.18
CA LYS A 100 -6.10 -5.64 -12.44
C LYS A 100 -5.76 -6.30 -13.77
N ALA A 101 -5.63 -5.49 -14.83
CA ALA A 101 -5.29 -6.00 -16.15
C ALA A 101 -3.94 -6.71 -16.16
N GLY A 102 -2.96 -6.18 -15.44
CA GLY A 102 -1.64 -6.80 -15.36
C GLY A 102 -1.61 -8.10 -14.56
N ALA A 103 -2.48 -8.23 -13.56
CA ALA A 103 -2.50 -9.41 -12.69
C ALA A 103 -3.46 -10.50 -13.17
N MET A 104 -4.52 -10.16 -13.93
CA MET A 104 -5.53 -11.12 -14.35
C MET A 104 -5.00 -12.36 -15.06
N PRO A 105 -4.00 -12.28 -15.94
CA PRO A 105 -3.46 -13.48 -16.58
C PRO A 105 -2.92 -14.51 -15.59
N TYR A 106 -2.57 -14.09 -14.39
CA TYR A 106 -2.00 -14.95 -13.35
C TYR A 106 -3.00 -15.26 -12.25
N ASN A 107 -4.28 -14.90 -12.42
CA ASN A 107 -5.24 -14.96 -11.32
C ASN A 107 -5.53 -16.40 -10.85
N SER A 108 -5.33 -17.40 -11.71
CA SER A 108 -5.51 -18.78 -11.30
C SER A 108 -4.57 -19.17 -10.16
N ASP A 109 -3.38 -18.58 -10.12
CA ASP A 109 -2.41 -18.79 -9.05
C ASP A 109 -2.57 -17.75 -7.93
N LEU A 110 -2.80 -16.49 -8.30
CA LEU A 110 -2.85 -15.38 -7.35
C LEU A 110 -4.14 -15.39 -6.53
N GLN A 111 -5.26 -15.68 -7.18
CA GLN A 111 -6.59 -15.66 -6.57
C GLN A 111 -6.92 -14.31 -5.93
N TRP A 112 -6.48 -13.22 -6.59
CA TRP A 112 -6.73 -11.86 -6.12
C TRP A 112 -8.12 -11.34 -6.52
N PHE A 113 -8.70 -11.90 -7.56
CA PHE A 113 -9.95 -11.39 -8.15
C PHE A 113 -11.00 -12.47 -8.30
#